data_1ed3e8c133b61440f2c994af80d8f202
#
_entry.id   1ed3e8c133b61440f2c994af80d8f202
#
_cell.length_a   1.000
_cell.length_b   1.000
_cell.length_c   1.000
_cell.angle_alpha   90.00
_cell.angle_beta   90.00
_cell.angle_gamma   90.00
#
_symmetry.space_group_name_H-M   'P 1'
#
loop_
_entity.id
_entity.type
_entity.pdbx_description
1 polymer ?
#
loop_
_entity_poly.entity_id
_entity_poly.type
_entity_poly.pdbx_seq_one_letter_code
_entity_poly.pdbx_strand_id
1 'polypeptide(L)'
;MVASDIHANWLTLPAFARYSDHRPVFLVGDFALQGTPIEASIAQRAATLGHPTVAVSGNHDSPVVMQSLAGAGAIVLTHAGRLAADGTVHGSAVVSVDGLLVAGYEDPLASQAGSLGHRLDLTPAELADETTTVEAWFDALFPRPDIVLVHDFRVAEALRLHVAAEDGARLIILTGHDHRQHVDRTGDIVEVDGGTLGAGGVFAVGHASAGFAEVHLMPDGWPAAVDLISADPISGDASARRIALDETP
;
A
#
# COMPACT_ATOMS: atom_id res chain seq x y z
N MET A 1 -5.83 8.57 2.18
CA MET A 1 -6.13 7.90 0.89
C MET A 1 -5.24 6.68 0.74
N VAL A 2 -5.77 5.58 0.20
CA VAL A 2 -5.07 4.30 0.00
C VAL A 2 -5.21 3.87 -1.45
N ALA A 3 -4.13 3.50 -2.10
CA ALA A 3 -4.12 2.95 -3.45
C ALA A 3 -2.95 1.97 -3.63
N SER A 4 -3.08 1.04 -4.58
CA SER A 4 -2.06 0.06 -4.93
C SER A 4 -2.11 -0.26 -6.43
N ASP A 5 -1.22 -1.11 -6.89
CA ASP A 5 -1.33 -1.76 -8.19
C ASP A 5 -1.48 -0.78 -9.36
N ILE A 6 -0.55 0.17 -9.45
CA ILE A 6 -0.51 1.19 -10.53
C ILE A 6 -0.09 0.56 -11.86
N HIS A 7 0.82 -0.44 -11.82
CA HIS A 7 1.30 -1.20 -12.98
C HIS A 7 1.69 -0.32 -14.18
N ALA A 8 2.49 0.73 -13.91
CA ALA A 8 2.95 1.71 -14.89
C ALA A 8 1.81 2.44 -15.65
N ASN A 9 0.55 2.36 -15.20
CA ASN A 9 -0.57 3.05 -15.82
C ASN A 9 -0.69 4.48 -15.30
N TRP A 10 0.11 5.38 -15.86
CA TRP A 10 0.10 6.79 -15.49
C TRP A 10 -1.18 7.54 -15.92
N LEU A 11 -2.02 6.95 -16.78
CA LEU A 11 -3.25 7.60 -17.27
C LEU A 11 -4.31 7.75 -16.17
N THR A 12 -4.26 6.91 -15.15
CA THR A 12 -5.21 6.95 -14.02
C THR A 12 -4.80 7.96 -12.94
N LEU A 13 -3.50 8.29 -12.84
CA LEU A 13 -2.98 9.17 -11.79
C LEU A 13 -3.62 10.57 -11.75
N PRO A 14 -3.89 11.26 -12.89
CA PRO A 14 -4.56 12.55 -12.86
C PRO A 14 -5.99 12.50 -12.29
N ALA A 15 -6.71 11.39 -12.49
CA ALA A 15 -8.03 11.19 -11.90
C ALA A 15 -7.91 11.05 -10.37
N PHE A 16 -7.03 10.17 -9.92
CA PHE A 16 -6.76 9.98 -8.48
C PHE A 16 -6.28 11.26 -7.80
N ALA A 17 -5.38 12.03 -8.42
CA ALA A 17 -4.85 13.28 -7.87
C ALA A 17 -5.94 14.32 -7.53
N ARG A 18 -7.09 14.28 -8.19
CA ARG A 18 -8.23 15.17 -7.86
C ARG A 18 -8.90 14.82 -6.53
N TYR A 19 -8.79 13.56 -6.11
CA TYR A 19 -9.35 13.08 -4.84
C TYR A 19 -8.34 13.17 -3.70
N SER A 20 -7.04 13.02 -4.00
CA SER A 20 -5.99 13.01 -3.00
C SER A 20 -5.52 14.39 -2.54
N ASP A 21 -6.05 15.47 -3.13
CA ASP A 21 -5.60 16.86 -2.95
C ASP A 21 -5.28 17.21 -1.48
N HIS A 22 -3.99 17.55 -1.24
CA HIS A 22 -3.42 17.93 0.05
C HIS A 22 -3.58 16.90 1.21
N ARG A 23 -3.89 15.66 0.90
CA ARG A 23 -4.06 14.59 1.90
C ARG A 23 -2.86 13.65 1.91
N PRO A 24 -2.58 12.96 3.03
CA PRO A 24 -1.67 11.83 3.02
C PRO A 24 -2.18 10.73 2.08
N VAL A 25 -1.26 10.21 1.26
CA VAL A 25 -1.54 9.09 0.36
C VAL A 25 -0.61 7.94 0.72
N PHE A 26 -1.20 6.77 0.90
CA PHE A 26 -0.51 5.52 1.15
C PHE A 26 -0.59 4.67 -0.11
N LEU A 27 0.56 4.35 -0.69
CA LEU A 27 0.69 3.57 -1.91
C LEU A 27 1.28 2.20 -1.56
N VAL A 28 0.49 1.16 -1.74
CA VAL A 28 0.81 -0.17 -1.24
C VAL A 28 1.26 -1.08 -2.37
N GLY A 29 2.40 -0.73 -2.98
CA GLY A 29 3.12 -1.56 -3.94
C GLY A 29 2.60 -1.55 -5.38
N ASP A 30 3.36 -2.24 -6.23
CA ASP A 30 3.10 -2.48 -7.64
C ASP A 30 2.97 -1.22 -8.50
N PHE A 31 4.00 -0.37 -8.39
CA PHE A 31 4.15 0.83 -9.24
C PHE A 31 4.50 0.48 -10.69
N ALA A 32 5.29 -0.57 -10.86
CA ALA A 32 5.77 -1.08 -12.14
C ALA A 32 5.01 -2.34 -12.57
N LEU A 33 5.17 -2.73 -13.84
CA LEU A 33 4.70 -4.02 -14.35
C LEU A 33 5.84 -5.05 -14.41
N GLN A 34 7.07 -4.60 -14.67
CA GLN A 34 8.25 -5.42 -14.80
C GLN A 34 9.45 -4.92 -13.99
N GLY A 35 9.33 -3.80 -13.28
CA GLY A 35 10.40 -3.20 -12.50
C GLY A 35 11.55 -2.63 -13.33
N THR A 36 11.30 -2.19 -14.55
CA THR A 36 12.34 -1.68 -15.46
C THR A 36 12.72 -0.22 -15.15
N PRO A 37 13.93 0.24 -15.55
CA PRO A 37 14.32 1.65 -15.40
C PRO A 37 13.41 2.64 -16.15
N ILE A 38 12.74 2.21 -17.22
CA ILE A 38 11.78 3.04 -17.94
C ILE A 38 10.55 3.27 -17.07
N GLU A 39 10.05 2.23 -16.42
CA GLU A 39 8.89 2.29 -15.51
C GLU A 39 9.21 3.11 -14.26
N ALA A 40 10.46 3.14 -13.80
CA ALA A 40 10.90 3.97 -12.70
C ALA A 40 10.60 5.47 -12.93
N SER A 41 10.72 5.94 -14.18
CA SER A 41 10.37 7.33 -14.55
C SER A 41 8.85 7.61 -14.46
N ILE A 42 8.03 6.58 -14.64
CA ILE A 42 6.57 6.66 -14.50
C ILE A 42 6.22 6.64 -13.01
N ALA A 43 6.86 5.76 -12.24
CA ALA A 43 6.66 5.64 -10.80
C ALA A 43 6.94 6.96 -10.06
N GLN A 44 7.92 7.77 -10.50
CA GLN A 44 8.19 9.09 -9.93
C GLN A 44 6.97 10.00 -9.86
N ARG A 45 6.02 9.88 -10.80
CA ARG A 45 4.78 10.67 -10.80
C ARG A 45 3.87 10.32 -9.62
N ALA A 46 3.97 9.09 -9.11
CA ALA A 46 3.19 8.67 -7.95
C ALA A 46 3.71 9.31 -6.65
N ALA A 47 4.98 9.71 -6.59
CA ALA A 47 5.59 10.32 -5.41
C ALA A 47 4.93 11.64 -4.97
N THR A 48 4.20 12.30 -5.86
CA THR A 48 3.56 13.61 -5.62
C THR A 48 2.04 13.53 -5.55
N LEU A 49 1.47 12.33 -5.45
CA LEU A 49 0.01 12.15 -5.37
C LEU A 49 -0.57 12.56 -4.02
N GLY A 50 0.23 12.64 -2.98
CA GLY A 50 -0.17 13.02 -1.64
C GLY A 50 0.77 14.02 -0.97
N HIS A 51 0.35 14.51 0.19
CA HIS A 51 1.13 15.37 1.06
C HIS A 51 1.03 14.88 2.52
N PRO A 52 1.93 13.95 2.93
CA PRO A 52 2.96 13.27 2.16
C PRO A 52 2.42 12.07 1.35
N THR A 53 3.23 11.57 0.43
CA THR A 53 3.08 10.24 -0.15
C THR A 53 3.96 9.26 0.61
N VAL A 54 3.37 8.18 1.14
CA VAL A 54 4.05 7.07 1.82
C VAL A 54 3.91 5.83 0.96
N ALA A 55 4.97 5.06 0.78
CA ALA A 55 4.96 3.91 -0.12
C ALA A 55 5.73 2.71 0.45
N VAL A 56 5.30 1.50 0.08
CA VAL A 56 6.06 0.24 0.18
C VAL A 56 6.17 -0.39 -1.20
N SER A 57 7.10 -1.32 -1.40
CA SER A 57 7.18 -2.07 -2.65
C SER A 57 6.15 -3.20 -2.70
N GLY A 58 5.70 -3.53 -3.92
CA GLY A 58 5.05 -4.78 -4.23
C GLY A 58 5.98 -5.72 -5.00
N ASN A 59 5.47 -6.90 -5.37
CA ASN A 59 6.23 -7.95 -6.03
C ASN A 59 6.71 -7.58 -7.45
N HIS A 60 6.09 -6.60 -8.10
CA HIS A 60 6.50 -6.08 -9.42
C HIS A 60 7.54 -4.95 -9.34
N ASP A 61 7.87 -4.45 -8.15
CA ASP A 61 8.74 -3.29 -7.97
C ASP A 61 10.20 -3.68 -7.78
N SER A 62 11.06 -3.14 -8.61
CA SER A 62 12.51 -3.31 -8.45
C SER A 62 13.13 -2.23 -7.55
N PRO A 63 14.34 -2.47 -7.02
CA PRO A 63 15.05 -1.45 -6.26
C PRO A 63 15.18 -0.10 -6.99
N VAL A 64 15.34 -0.09 -8.31
CA VAL A 64 15.45 1.16 -9.09
C VAL A 64 14.12 1.93 -9.12
N VAL A 65 12.98 1.23 -9.12
CA VAL A 65 11.65 1.85 -9.05
C VAL A 65 11.47 2.53 -7.69
N MET A 66 11.77 1.83 -6.61
CA MET A 66 11.60 2.36 -5.25
C MET A 66 12.58 3.50 -4.93
N GLN A 67 13.84 3.40 -5.39
CA GLN A 67 14.82 4.50 -5.29
C GLN A 67 14.36 5.74 -6.07
N SER A 68 13.73 5.54 -7.22
CA SER A 68 13.17 6.65 -8.02
C SER A 68 12.01 7.34 -7.31
N LEU A 69 11.13 6.60 -6.65
CA LEU A 69 10.06 7.14 -5.79
C LEU A 69 10.63 7.95 -4.62
N ALA A 70 11.62 7.40 -3.91
CA ALA A 70 12.30 8.09 -2.81
C ALA A 70 12.99 9.37 -3.29
N GLY A 71 13.67 9.32 -4.45
CA GLY A 71 14.32 10.49 -5.07
C GLY A 71 13.35 11.58 -5.51
N ALA A 72 12.10 11.21 -5.80
CA ALA A 72 11.03 12.16 -6.15
C ALA A 72 10.27 12.70 -4.92
N GLY A 73 10.63 12.30 -3.71
CA GLY A 73 10.13 12.86 -2.46
C GLY A 73 9.11 12.00 -1.70
N ALA A 74 8.78 10.79 -2.17
CA ALA A 74 7.97 9.87 -1.38
C ALA A 74 8.72 9.37 -0.15
N ILE A 75 7.99 9.10 0.93
CA ILE A 75 8.48 8.38 2.10
C ILE A 75 8.36 6.88 1.76
N VAL A 76 9.45 6.29 1.28
CA VAL A 76 9.48 4.85 0.97
C VAL A 76 9.89 4.08 2.21
N LEU A 77 9.03 3.19 2.68
CA LEU A 77 9.23 2.38 3.88
C LEU A 77 9.75 0.99 3.52
N THR A 78 10.60 0.48 4.39
CA THR A 78 11.07 -0.91 4.42
C THR A 78 10.92 -1.45 5.84
N HIS A 79 11.07 -2.76 6.03
CA HIS A 79 11.07 -3.38 7.35
C HIS A 79 12.13 -2.79 8.31
N ALA A 80 13.21 -2.20 7.77
CA ALA A 80 14.34 -1.69 8.53
C ALA A 80 14.36 -0.16 8.69
N GLY A 81 13.54 0.60 7.93
CA GLY A 81 13.54 2.06 7.96
C GLY A 81 13.08 2.70 6.65
N ARG A 82 13.53 3.93 6.38
CA ARG A 82 13.21 4.67 5.17
C ARG A 82 14.27 4.46 4.10
N LEU A 83 13.85 4.10 2.90
CA LEU A 83 14.71 4.00 1.73
C LEU A 83 15.03 5.41 1.19
N ALA A 84 16.30 5.67 0.91
CA ALA A 84 16.76 6.87 0.21
C ALA A 84 16.98 6.60 -1.29
N ALA A 85 17.14 7.69 -2.06
CA ALA A 85 17.35 7.63 -3.51
C ALA A 85 18.63 6.87 -3.93
N ASP A 86 19.63 6.82 -3.06
CA ASP A 86 20.90 6.11 -3.27
C ASP A 86 20.83 4.61 -2.86
N GLY A 87 19.66 4.15 -2.43
CA GLY A 87 19.43 2.77 -2.00
C GLY A 87 19.79 2.48 -0.55
N THR A 88 20.28 3.48 0.20
CA THR A 88 20.54 3.30 1.63
C THR A 88 19.25 3.37 2.45
N VAL A 89 19.20 2.63 3.57
CA VAL A 89 18.06 2.64 4.49
C VAL A 89 18.45 3.38 5.77
N HIS A 90 17.62 4.31 6.22
CA HIS A 90 17.88 5.19 7.33
C HIS A 90 16.71 5.28 8.32
N GLY A 91 17.05 5.63 9.57
CA GLY A 91 16.10 5.98 10.62
C GLY A 91 15.34 4.80 11.19
N SER A 92 14.14 5.06 11.68
CA SER A 92 13.26 4.07 12.29
C SER A 92 12.39 3.40 11.25
N ALA A 93 12.04 2.13 11.48
CA ALA A 93 11.01 1.41 10.74
C ALA A 93 9.61 2.02 10.96
N VAL A 94 9.42 2.76 12.07
CA VAL A 94 8.19 3.50 12.36
C VAL A 94 8.42 4.98 12.15
N VAL A 95 7.59 5.62 11.33
CA VAL A 95 7.63 7.05 11.03
C VAL A 95 6.33 7.73 11.46
N SER A 96 6.36 9.04 11.74
CA SER A 96 5.14 9.80 12.01
C SER A 96 4.64 10.48 10.73
N VAL A 97 3.35 10.31 10.44
CA VAL A 97 2.63 10.92 9.32
C VAL A 97 1.36 11.56 9.88
N ASP A 98 1.28 12.88 9.89
CA ASP A 98 0.15 13.65 10.43
C ASP A 98 -0.28 13.22 11.85
N GLY A 99 0.69 12.82 12.67
CA GLY A 99 0.46 12.40 14.06
C GLY A 99 0.18 10.91 14.23
N LEU A 100 -0.02 10.15 13.15
CA LEU A 100 -0.13 8.70 13.17
C LEU A 100 1.24 8.04 13.04
N LEU A 101 1.44 6.94 13.71
CA LEU A 101 2.63 6.10 13.60
C LEU A 101 2.44 5.08 12.47
N VAL A 102 3.33 5.09 11.50
CA VAL A 102 3.23 4.28 10.28
C VAL A 102 4.46 3.44 10.11
N ALA A 103 4.29 2.15 9.83
CA ALA A 103 5.35 1.23 9.42
C ALA A 103 5.03 0.61 8.07
N GLY A 104 6.05 0.12 7.38
CA GLY A 104 5.87 -0.56 6.11
C GLY A 104 6.82 -1.73 5.98
N TYR A 105 6.32 -2.80 5.36
CA TYR A 105 7.09 -3.99 5.07
C TYR A 105 7.15 -4.18 3.55
N GLU A 106 8.35 -4.21 3.00
CA GLU A 106 8.57 -4.40 1.56
C GLU A 106 8.28 -5.83 1.12
N ASP A 107 7.74 -6.01 -0.08
CA ASP A 107 7.50 -7.34 -0.63
C ASP A 107 8.83 -8.08 -0.89
N PRO A 108 8.99 -9.34 -0.45
CA PRO A 108 10.23 -10.10 -0.60
C PRO A 108 10.61 -10.39 -2.05
N LEU A 109 9.64 -10.40 -2.97
CA LEU A 109 9.89 -10.60 -4.40
C LEU A 109 10.37 -9.32 -5.11
N ALA A 110 10.21 -8.14 -4.52
CA ALA A 110 10.65 -6.86 -5.08
C ALA A 110 12.14 -6.86 -5.47
N SER A 111 12.99 -7.55 -4.71
CA SER A 111 14.41 -7.67 -5.02
C SER A 111 14.72 -8.44 -6.31
N GLN A 112 13.76 -9.22 -6.82
CA GLN A 112 13.87 -10.05 -8.03
C GLN A 112 13.28 -9.36 -9.26
N ALA A 113 12.46 -8.31 -9.08
CA ALA A 113 11.81 -7.58 -10.17
C ALA A 113 12.86 -7.01 -11.16
N GLY A 114 12.53 -7.07 -12.45
CA GLY A 114 13.45 -6.67 -13.53
C GLY A 114 14.50 -7.72 -13.92
N SER A 115 14.54 -8.88 -13.25
CA SER A 115 15.44 -9.98 -13.57
C SER A 115 14.78 -11.04 -14.46
N LEU A 116 15.60 -11.82 -15.19
CA LEU A 116 15.10 -13.00 -15.90
C LEU A 116 14.65 -14.07 -14.89
N GLY A 117 13.41 -14.54 -15.05
CA GLY A 117 12.84 -15.55 -14.15
C GLY A 117 12.24 -14.98 -12.88
N HIS A 118 12.00 -13.68 -12.81
CA HIS A 118 11.20 -13.05 -11.77
C HIS A 118 9.86 -13.77 -11.57
N ARG A 119 9.58 -14.15 -10.34
CA ARG A 119 8.31 -14.78 -9.96
C ARG A 119 7.37 -13.70 -9.43
N LEU A 120 6.09 -13.88 -9.69
CA LEU A 120 5.06 -12.94 -9.28
C LEU A 120 4.33 -13.38 -8.00
N ASP A 121 4.58 -14.60 -7.55
CA ASP A 121 3.94 -15.17 -6.37
C ASP A 121 4.91 -15.98 -5.52
N LEU A 122 4.66 -15.96 -4.21
CA LEU A 122 5.30 -16.86 -3.26
C LEU A 122 4.73 -18.26 -3.38
N THR A 123 5.57 -19.27 -3.24
CA THR A 123 5.09 -20.65 -3.04
C THR A 123 4.40 -20.74 -1.67
N PRO A 124 3.55 -21.77 -1.44
CA PRO A 124 2.90 -21.94 -0.13
C PRO A 124 3.88 -22.02 1.06
N ALA A 125 5.07 -22.60 0.85
CA ALA A 125 6.09 -22.68 1.90
C ALA A 125 6.73 -21.32 2.17
N GLU A 126 7.10 -20.58 1.12
CA GLU A 126 7.62 -19.21 1.25
C GLU A 126 6.60 -18.25 1.87
N LEU A 127 5.31 -18.39 1.52
CA LEU A 127 4.25 -17.58 2.13
C LEU A 127 4.13 -17.85 3.64
N ALA A 128 4.22 -19.12 4.07
CA ALA A 128 4.18 -19.47 5.49
C ALA A 128 5.39 -18.92 6.26
N ASP A 129 6.59 -19.00 5.65
CA ASP A 129 7.82 -18.44 6.24
C ASP A 129 7.73 -16.90 6.30
N GLU A 130 7.23 -16.26 5.23
CA GLU A 130 7.06 -14.81 5.17
C GLU A 130 6.06 -14.30 6.21
N THR A 131 4.93 -14.99 6.36
CA THR A 131 3.93 -14.69 7.38
C THR A 131 4.55 -14.66 8.77
N THR A 132 5.30 -15.72 9.12
CA THR A 132 6.01 -15.80 10.41
C THR A 132 7.02 -14.67 10.58
N THR A 133 7.71 -14.29 9.51
CA THR A 133 8.71 -13.23 9.51
C THR A 133 8.06 -11.86 9.76
N VAL A 134 6.94 -11.57 9.09
CA VAL A 134 6.21 -10.31 9.26
C VAL A 134 5.58 -10.18 10.64
N GLU A 135 5.03 -11.27 11.20
CA GLU A 135 4.53 -11.31 12.58
C GLU A 135 5.64 -10.97 13.58
N ALA A 136 6.80 -11.63 13.47
CA ALA A 136 7.94 -11.39 14.35
C ALA A 136 8.52 -9.97 14.17
N TRP A 137 8.56 -9.45 12.94
CA TRP A 137 8.94 -8.07 12.67
C TRP A 137 7.99 -7.09 13.36
N PHE A 138 6.68 -7.27 13.19
CA PHE A 138 5.67 -6.42 13.80
C PHE A 138 5.79 -6.41 15.32
N ASP A 139 5.98 -7.57 15.94
CA ASP A 139 6.16 -7.71 17.39
C ASP A 139 7.38 -6.96 17.92
N ALA A 140 8.42 -6.83 17.11
CA ALA A 140 9.64 -6.11 17.45
C ALA A 140 9.55 -4.59 17.26
N LEU A 141 8.50 -4.08 16.62
CA LEU A 141 8.35 -2.64 16.36
C LEU A 141 8.12 -1.85 17.66
N PHE A 142 8.89 -0.76 17.81
CA PHE A 142 8.68 0.20 18.89
C PHE A 142 8.98 1.63 18.40
N PRO A 143 8.06 2.61 18.63
CA PRO A 143 6.72 2.40 19.18
C PRO A 143 5.83 1.53 18.26
N ARG A 144 4.75 0.96 18.81
CA ARG A 144 3.75 0.23 18.01
C ARG A 144 3.13 1.19 16.98
N PRO A 145 3.02 0.79 15.71
CA PRO A 145 2.40 1.61 14.68
C PRO A 145 0.86 1.61 14.79
N ASP A 146 0.24 2.71 14.35
CA ASP A 146 -1.20 2.83 14.15
C ASP A 146 -1.61 2.26 12.77
N ILE A 147 -0.69 2.36 11.79
CA ILE A 147 -0.89 1.91 10.40
C ILE A 147 0.30 1.07 9.96
N VAL A 148 0.02 -0.06 9.31
CA VAL A 148 1.03 -0.90 8.65
C VAL A 148 0.68 -1.07 7.18
N LEU A 149 1.67 -0.94 6.30
CA LEU A 149 1.56 -1.22 4.88
C LEU A 149 2.23 -2.56 4.59
N VAL A 150 1.49 -3.50 3.99
CA VAL A 150 1.97 -4.82 3.52
C VAL A 150 1.30 -5.10 2.19
N HIS A 151 2.07 -5.30 1.11
CA HIS A 151 1.49 -5.43 -0.23
C HIS A 151 0.67 -6.71 -0.41
N ASP A 152 1.24 -7.87 -0.04
CA ASP A 152 0.55 -9.17 -0.20
C ASP A 152 -0.59 -9.31 0.83
N PHE A 153 -1.83 -9.32 0.35
CA PHE A 153 -3.03 -9.44 1.19
C PHE A 153 -3.05 -10.71 2.04
N ARG A 154 -2.40 -11.81 1.59
CA ARG A 154 -2.33 -13.07 2.34
C ARG A 154 -1.47 -12.94 3.59
N VAL A 155 -0.37 -12.16 3.48
CA VAL A 155 0.49 -11.81 4.62
C VAL A 155 -0.22 -10.81 5.53
N ALA A 156 -0.93 -9.85 4.95
CA ALA A 156 -1.74 -8.87 5.69
C ALA A 156 -2.86 -9.55 6.50
N GLU A 157 -3.58 -10.50 5.91
CA GLU A 157 -4.62 -11.29 6.61
C GLU A 157 -4.04 -12.05 7.81
N ALA A 158 -2.89 -12.69 7.64
CA ALA A 158 -2.24 -13.40 8.73
C ALA A 158 -1.81 -12.45 9.86
N LEU A 159 -1.19 -11.30 9.52
CA LEU A 159 -0.85 -10.26 10.48
C LEU A 159 -2.10 -9.73 11.22
N ARG A 160 -3.21 -9.52 10.51
CA ARG A 160 -4.50 -9.11 11.12
C ARG A 160 -4.97 -10.10 12.17
N LEU A 161 -4.92 -11.39 11.86
CA LEU A 161 -5.33 -12.45 12.80
C LEU A 161 -4.36 -12.58 13.98
N HIS A 162 -3.06 -12.43 13.74
CA HIS A 162 -2.03 -12.44 14.78
C HIS A 162 -2.26 -11.30 15.79
N VAL A 163 -2.38 -10.07 15.30
CA VAL A 163 -2.56 -8.88 16.15
C VAL A 163 -3.93 -8.90 16.85
N ALA A 164 -4.98 -9.43 16.22
CA ALA A 164 -6.30 -9.54 16.83
C ALA A 164 -6.34 -10.51 18.02
N ALA A 165 -5.35 -11.36 18.18
CA ALA A 165 -5.21 -12.22 19.36
C ALA A 165 -4.64 -11.48 20.58
N GLU A 166 -4.12 -10.26 20.42
CA GLU A 166 -3.62 -9.42 21.51
C GLU A 166 -4.79 -8.62 22.14
N ASP A 167 -4.93 -8.64 23.45
CA ASP A 167 -5.95 -7.88 24.16
C ASP A 167 -5.78 -6.35 23.96
N GLY A 168 -6.83 -5.70 23.46
CA GLY A 168 -6.87 -4.26 23.27
C GLY A 168 -5.98 -3.72 22.13
N ALA A 169 -5.48 -4.59 21.27
CA ALA A 169 -4.71 -4.17 20.10
C ALA A 169 -5.60 -3.41 19.10
N ARG A 170 -5.05 -2.35 18.52
CA ARG A 170 -5.67 -1.53 17.47
C ARG A 170 -4.68 -1.37 16.34
N LEU A 171 -5.09 -1.63 15.10
CA LEU A 171 -4.23 -1.51 13.93
C LEU A 171 -5.04 -1.29 12.65
N ILE A 172 -4.55 -0.44 11.77
CA ILE A 172 -5.02 -0.34 10.38
C ILE A 172 -3.96 -1.00 9.50
N ILE A 173 -4.34 -2.00 8.73
CA ILE A 173 -3.47 -2.65 7.75
C ILE A 173 -3.90 -2.21 6.36
N LEU A 174 -2.97 -1.70 5.57
CA LEU A 174 -3.20 -1.30 4.19
C LEU A 174 -2.53 -2.31 3.27
N THR A 175 -3.29 -2.83 2.30
CA THR A 175 -2.84 -3.93 1.42
C THR A 175 -3.19 -3.69 -0.05
N GLY A 176 -2.78 -4.60 -0.94
CA GLY A 176 -3.00 -4.59 -2.37
C GLY A 176 -2.90 -5.99 -2.97
N HIS A 177 -2.29 -6.12 -4.16
CA HIS A 177 -1.90 -7.35 -4.84
C HIS A 177 -3.02 -8.08 -5.60
N ASP A 178 -4.19 -8.29 -5.02
CA ASP A 178 -5.27 -9.05 -5.67
C ASP A 178 -6.17 -8.21 -6.58
N HIS A 179 -5.93 -6.89 -6.65
CA HIS A 179 -6.67 -5.90 -7.44
C HIS A 179 -8.13 -5.72 -7.02
N ARG A 180 -8.53 -6.14 -5.82
CA ARG A 180 -9.92 -6.11 -5.36
C ARG A 180 -10.08 -5.15 -4.20
N GLN A 181 -11.12 -4.33 -4.30
CA GLN A 181 -11.48 -3.46 -3.18
C GLN A 181 -12.16 -4.26 -2.08
N HIS A 182 -11.58 -4.27 -0.88
CA HIS A 182 -12.21 -4.86 0.29
C HIS A 182 -11.86 -4.10 1.58
N VAL A 183 -12.66 -4.34 2.60
CA VAL A 183 -12.42 -3.93 3.97
C VAL A 183 -12.80 -5.09 4.87
N ASP A 184 -11.83 -5.61 5.60
CA ASP A 184 -12.02 -6.67 6.58
C ASP A 184 -11.74 -6.16 7.99
N ARG A 185 -12.48 -6.68 8.97
CA ARG A 185 -12.34 -6.29 10.37
C ARG A 185 -12.33 -7.52 11.28
N THR A 186 -11.39 -7.53 12.23
CA THR A 186 -11.34 -8.50 13.32
C THR A 186 -11.07 -7.75 14.62
N GLY A 187 -12.10 -7.62 15.47
CA GLY A 187 -12.01 -6.77 16.65
C GLY A 187 -11.73 -5.31 16.28
N ASP A 188 -10.64 -4.77 16.84
CA ASP A 188 -10.15 -3.41 16.54
C ASP A 188 -8.97 -3.43 15.56
N ILE A 189 -8.87 -4.45 14.69
CA ILE A 189 -7.93 -4.48 13.58
C ILE A 189 -8.72 -4.35 12.28
N VAL A 190 -8.38 -3.38 11.45
CA VAL A 190 -9.04 -3.09 10.18
C VAL A 190 -8.04 -3.23 9.04
N GLU A 191 -8.36 -4.08 8.08
CA GLU A 191 -7.59 -4.24 6.83
C GLU A 191 -8.34 -3.55 5.69
N VAL A 192 -7.61 -2.79 4.86
CA VAL A 192 -8.18 -2.01 3.75
C VAL A 192 -7.36 -2.24 2.49
N ASP A 193 -8.01 -2.71 1.45
CA ASP A 193 -7.49 -2.73 0.08
C ASP A 193 -8.26 -1.73 -0.79
N GLY A 194 -7.53 -0.82 -1.42
CA GLY A 194 -8.09 0.16 -2.35
C GLY A 194 -8.42 -0.42 -3.73
N GLY A 195 -7.98 -1.64 -4.01
CA GLY A 195 -8.02 -2.24 -5.34
C GLY A 195 -6.93 -1.68 -6.26
N THR A 196 -7.04 -1.90 -7.56
CA THR A 196 -6.02 -1.48 -8.53
C THR A 196 -6.24 -0.05 -9.03
N LEU A 197 -5.32 0.87 -8.67
CA LEU A 197 -5.34 2.23 -9.22
C LEU A 197 -5.00 2.23 -10.72
N GLY A 198 -4.18 1.29 -11.16
CA GLY A 198 -3.80 1.12 -12.56
C GLY A 198 -4.86 0.44 -13.44
N ALA A 199 -6.03 0.10 -12.90
CA ALA A 199 -7.10 -0.60 -13.64
C ALA A 199 -6.59 -1.84 -14.39
N GLY A 200 -5.66 -2.59 -13.78
CA GLY A 200 -5.03 -3.78 -14.38
C GLY A 200 -3.91 -3.49 -15.38
N GLY A 201 -3.36 -2.25 -15.36
CA GLY A 201 -2.22 -1.83 -16.18
C GLY A 201 -2.61 -1.19 -17.51
N VAL A 202 -1.60 -0.75 -18.27
CA VAL A 202 -1.77 0.04 -19.49
C VAL A 202 -2.55 -0.69 -20.61
N PHE A 203 -2.57 -2.01 -20.60
CA PHE A 203 -3.29 -2.81 -21.58
C PHE A 203 -4.79 -3.00 -21.25
N ALA A 204 -5.20 -2.67 -20.03
CA ALA A 204 -6.58 -2.81 -19.56
C ALA A 204 -7.37 -1.50 -19.58
N VAL A 205 -6.77 -0.40 -20.00
CA VAL A 205 -7.42 0.93 -20.09
C VAL A 205 -8.69 0.85 -20.93
N GLY A 206 -9.81 1.31 -20.34
CA GLY A 206 -11.14 1.25 -20.97
C GLY A 206 -11.88 -0.08 -20.75
N HIS A 207 -11.29 -1.05 -20.07
CA HIS A 207 -11.92 -2.33 -19.75
C HIS A 207 -12.12 -2.55 -18.25
N ALA A 208 -11.42 -1.79 -17.41
CA ALA A 208 -11.52 -1.86 -15.96
C ALA A 208 -11.55 -0.45 -15.34
N SER A 209 -12.22 -0.32 -14.21
CA SER A 209 -12.19 0.90 -13.38
C SER A 209 -10.94 0.95 -12.54
N ALA A 210 -10.43 2.15 -12.29
CA ALA A 210 -9.43 2.39 -11.26
C ALA A 210 -10.09 2.31 -9.88
N GLY A 211 -9.45 1.63 -8.93
CA GLY A 211 -9.90 1.49 -7.57
C GLY A 211 -8.96 2.19 -6.58
N PHE A 212 -9.53 2.80 -5.55
CA PHE A 212 -8.80 3.34 -4.40
C PHE A 212 -9.74 3.49 -3.20
N ALA A 213 -9.18 3.76 -2.01
CA ALA A 213 -9.97 3.94 -0.80
C ALA A 213 -9.69 5.28 -0.10
N GLU A 214 -10.70 5.83 0.57
CA GLU A 214 -10.56 6.91 1.53
C GLU A 214 -10.93 6.42 2.92
N VAL A 215 -9.97 6.44 3.86
CA VAL A 215 -10.18 6.09 5.26
C VAL A 215 -10.53 7.36 6.03
N HIS A 216 -11.71 7.39 6.63
CA HIS A 216 -12.17 8.50 7.46
C HIS A 216 -11.84 8.22 8.92
N LEU A 217 -10.93 9.01 9.48
CA LEU A 217 -10.47 8.83 10.85
C LEU A 217 -11.25 9.72 11.82
N MET A 218 -11.52 9.18 12.99
CA MET A 218 -11.98 9.95 14.17
C MET A 218 -10.80 10.75 14.76
N PRO A 219 -11.07 11.72 15.67
CA PRO A 219 -10.02 12.50 16.30
C PRO A 219 -8.97 11.69 17.09
N ASP A 220 -9.31 10.47 17.50
CA ASP A 220 -8.42 9.55 18.19
C ASP A 220 -7.55 8.69 17.24
N GLY A 221 -7.65 8.94 15.92
CA GLY A 221 -6.93 8.22 14.86
C GLY A 221 -7.59 6.91 14.43
N TRP A 222 -8.73 6.50 15.03
CA TRP A 222 -9.42 5.27 14.65
C TRP A 222 -10.34 5.48 13.44
N PRO A 223 -10.45 4.51 12.50
CA PRO A 223 -11.30 4.66 11.34
C PRO A 223 -12.80 4.56 11.72
N ALA A 224 -13.57 5.61 11.36
CA ALA A 224 -15.02 5.61 11.47
C ALA A 224 -15.69 4.97 10.25
N ALA A 225 -15.10 5.13 9.08
CA ALA A 225 -15.61 4.58 7.83
C ALA A 225 -14.51 4.48 6.78
N VAL A 226 -14.76 3.65 5.76
CA VAL A 226 -13.95 3.57 4.54
C VAL A 226 -14.86 3.76 3.34
N ASP A 227 -14.52 4.70 2.46
CA ASP A 227 -15.12 4.83 1.14
C ASP A 227 -14.26 4.08 0.13
N LEU A 228 -14.82 3.02 -0.47
CA LEU A 228 -14.22 2.34 -1.62
C LEU A 228 -14.70 3.04 -2.89
N ILE A 229 -13.76 3.62 -3.63
CA ILE A 229 -14.04 4.48 -4.79
C ILE A 229 -13.60 3.76 -6.05
N SER A 230 -14.51 3.67 -7.03
CA SER A 230 -14.22 3.18 -8.37
C SER A 230 -14.40 4.30 -9.36
N ALA A 231 -13.39 4.58 -10.18
CA ALA A 231 -13.40 5.65 -11.16
C ALA A 231 -13.10 5.10 -12.56
N ASP A 232 -13.86 5.58 -13.55
CA ASP A 232 -13.54 5.34 -14.95
C ASP A 232 -12.34 6.22 -15.34
N PRO A 233 -11.22 5.64 -15.80
CA PRO A 233 -10.01 6.41 -16.08
C PRO A 233 -10.13 7.30 -17.34
N ILE A 234 -11.15 7.10 -18.18
CA ILE A 234 -11.38 7.84 -19.42
C ILE A 234 -12.40 8.95 -19.22
N SER A 235 -13.61 8.62 -18.73
CA SER A 235 -14.68 9.61 -18.50
C SER A 235 -14.46 10.42 -17.23
N GLY A 236 -13.76 9.85 -16.24
CA GLY A 236 -13.61 10.43 -14.90
C GLY A 236 -14.85 10.25 -14.02
N ASP A 237 -15.86 9.51 -14.48
CA ASP A 237 -17.03 9.17 -13.67
C ASP A 237 -16.60 8.27 -12.50
N ALA A 238 -17.12 8.56 -11.32
CA ALA A 238 -16.77 7.78 -10.14
C ALA A 238 -18.01 7.40 -9.33
N SER A 239 -17.90 6.28 -8.64
CA SER A 239 -18.85 5.82 -7.63
C SER A 239 -18.11 5.47 -6.36
N ALA A 240 -18.77 5.62 -5.21
CA ALA A 240 -18.23 5.27 -3.91
C ALA A 240 -19.20 4.36 -3.15
N ARG A 241 -18.64 3.38 -2.44
CA ARG A 241 -19.36 2.54 -1.47
C ARG A 241 -18.78 2.76 -0.09
N ARG A 242 -19.59 3.32 0.82
CA ARG A 242 -19.17 3.52 2.21
C ARG A 242 -19.38 2.26 3.05
N ILE A 243 -18.36 1.94 3.84
CA ILE A 243 -18.37 0.91 4.86
C ILE A 243 -18.18 1.61 6.20
N ALA A 244 -19.23 1.60 7.03
CA ALA A 244 -19.15 2.14 8.39
C ALA A 244 -18.40 1.17 9.31
N LEU A 245 -17.54 1.70 10.18
CA LEU A 245 -16.73 0.94 11.12
C LEU A 245 -17.01 1.31 12.59
N ASP A 246 -17.79 2.36 12.81
CA ASP A 246 -18.15 2.90 14.13
C ASP A 246 -19.32 2.17 14.80
N GLU A 247 -20.05 1.34 14.07
CA GLU A 247 -21.11 0.52 14.66
C GLU A 247 -20.46 -0.68 15.39
N THR A 248 -20.40 -0.58 16.74
CA THR A 248 -20.15 -1.73 17.59
C THR A 248 -21.35 -2.69 17.45
N PRO A 249 -21.14 -4.00 17.14
CA PRO A 249 -22.23 -4.96 17.08
C PRO A 249 -22.89 -5.19 18.43
#